data_37bf7d881df98664877f9cd05ff42191
#
_entry.id   37bf7d881df98664877f9cd05ff42191
#
_cell.length_a   1.000
_cell.length_b   1.000
_cell.length_c   1.000
_cell.angle_alpha   90.00
_cell.angle_beta   90.00
_cell.angle_gamma   90.00
#
_symmetry.space_group_name_H-M   'P 1'
#
loop_
_entity.id
_entity.type
_entity.pdbx_description
1 polymer ?
#
loop_
_entity_poly.entity_id
_entity_poly.type
_entity_poly.pdbx_seq_one_letter_code
_entity_poly.pdbx_strand_id
1 'polypeptide(L)'
;MGRKVCAILLALTFLLPVYVSGHGDESHEEGNIVDVLVLDLNCEGNQTCVNRPSNFVEYFGADWCTNCPQVETLLEGVDSNETLILSHRPSYLDAFWLNDSRYRFLETYRLYGYPSVILDGHYLFAGPTQTQDLSNKISSYNSNYSAVTNIELVNNSVLISGDLEGLQIDIWTVNSSTQITNMAVNHTNYTE
;
A
#
# COMPACT_ATOMS: atom_id res chain seq x y z
N MET A 1 8.15 -9.84 25.98
CA MET A 1 7.89 -10.66 24.79
C MET A 1 6.97 -9.80 23.90
N GLY A 2 7.54 -9.13 22.90
CA GLY A 2 6.76 -8.31 21.95
C GLY A 2 5.90 -9.21 21.06
N ARG A 3 4.59 -9.04 21.09
CA ARG A 3 3.67 -9.65 20.13
C ARG A 3 4.01 -9.09 18.74
N LYS A 4 4.45 -9.95 17.84
CA LYS A 4 4.58 -9.58 16.43
C LYS A 4 3.16 -9.52 15.86
N VAL A 5 2.68 -8.32 15.60
CA VAL A 5 1.40 -8.12 14.90
C VAL A 5 1.69 -8.38 13.42
N CYS A 6 1.06 -9.39 12.83
CA CYS A 6 1.11 -9.69 11.42
C CYS A 6 -0.29 -9.44 10.84
N ALA A 7 -0.41 -8.49 9.93
CA ALA A 7 -1.63 -8.23 9.19
C ALA A 7 -1.45 -8.67 7.72
N ILE A 8 -2.49 -9.18 7.08
CA ILE A 8 -2.52 -9.41 5.63
C ILE A 8 -3.22 -8.22 5.00
N LEU A 9 -2.52 -7.54 4.10
CA LEU A 9 -3.07 -6.50 3.25
C LEU A 9 -3.47 -7.11 1.92
N LEU A 10 -4.68 -6.86 1.50
CA LEU A 10 -5.18 -7.23 0.19
C LEU A 10 -5.34 -5.97 -0.65
N ALA A 11 -4.56 -5.85 -1.72
CA ALA A 11 -4.72 -4.79 -2.71
C ALA A 11 -5.13 -5.42 -4.04
N LEU A 12 -6.25 -4.99 -4.60
CA LEU A 12 -6.71 -5.40 -5.92
C LEU A 12 -6.29 -4.32 -6.93
N THR A 13 -5.52 -4.73 -7.94
CA THR A 13 -5.02 -3.83 -8.98
C THR A 13 -5.52 -4.24 -10.35
N PHE A 14 -5.83 -3.26 -11.18
CA PHE A 14 -6.24 -3.49 -12.57
C PHE A 14 -5.00 -3.50 -13.48
N LEU A 15 -4.83 -4.52 -14.31
CA LEU A 15 -3.71 -4.65 -15.25
C LEU A 15 -3.97 -3.87 -16.56
N LEU A 16 -3.84 -2.54 -16.51
CA LEU A 16 -3.64 -1.77 -17.74
C LEU A 16 -2.26 -1.11 -17.71
N PRO A 17 -1.52 -1.05 -18.84
CA PRO A 17 -0.22 -0.39 -18.87
C PRO A 17 -0.41 1.12 -18.70
N VAL A 18 -0.09 1.65 -17.53
CA VAL A 18 -0.16 3.08 -17.25
C VAL A 18 1.18 3.73 -17.58
N TYR A 19 1.16 4.71 -18.45
CA TYR A 19 2.28 5.61 -18.68
C TYR A 19 2.27 6.70 -17.60
N VAL A 20 3.17 6.62 -16.64
CA VAL A 20 3.43 7.73 -15.71
C VAL A 20 4.36 8.72 -16.43
N SER A 21 3.82 9.80 -16.97
CA SER A 21 4.63 10.94 -17.39
C SER A 21 4.74 11.91 -16.22
N GLY A 22 5.96 12.04 -15.69
CA GLY A 22 6.23 12.98 -14.60
C GLY A 22 6.15 14.42 -15.07
N HIS A 23 5.05 15.09 -14.75
CA HIS A 23 4.94 16.54 -14.56
C HIS A 23 3.74 16.79 -13.67
N GLY A 24 3.91 17.62 -12.66
CA GLY A 24 2.89 17.90 -11.65
C GLY A 24 1.56 18.33 -12.26
N ASP A 25 0.50 17.87 -11.64
CA ASP A 25 -0.90 18.29 -11.83
C ASP A 25 -1.67 17.73 -13.03
N GLU A 26 -1.39 16.51 -13.49
CA GLU A 26 -2.31 15.79 -14.38
C GLU A 26 -2.89 14.56 -13.68
N SER A 27 -4.22 14.61 -13.44
CA SER A 27 -5.03 13.48 -13.02
C SER A 27 -4.96 12.37 -14.08
N HIS A 28 -4.31 11.25 -13.76
CA HIS A 28 -4.47 10.04 -14.54
C HIS A 28 -5.86 9.48 -14.29
N GLU A 29 -6.70 9.39 -15.30
CA GLU A 29 -8.14 9.12 -15.20
C GLU A 29 -8.52 7.73 -14.71
N GLU A 30 -7.59 6.81 -14.48
CA GLU A 30 -7.89 5.47 -13.93
C GLU A 30 -6.81 5.08 -12.91
N GLY A 31 -7.17 5.13 -11.64
CA GLY A 31 -6.32 4.57 -10.57
C GLY A 31 -6.16 3.07 -10.73
N ASN A 32 -4.95 2.56 -10.54
CA ASN A 32 -4.63 1.13 -10.67
C ASN A 32 -5.21 0.27 -9.53
N ILE A 33 -5.74 0.89 -8.49
CA ILE A 33 -6.25 0.20 -7.30
C ILE A 33 -7.75 0.37 -7.24
N VAL A 34 -8.48 -0.74 -7.30
CA VAL A 34 -9.94 -0.77 -7.29
C VAL A 34 -10.53 -1.19 -5.96
N ASP A 35 -9.73 -1.80 -5.09
CA ASP A 35 -10.12 -2.13 -3.72
C ASP A 35 -8.92 -2.42 -2.82
N VAL A 36 -9.06 -2.11 -1.52
CA VAL A 36 -8.04 -2.40 -0.50
C VAL A 36 -8.74 -2.86 0.79
N LEU A 37 -8.27 -3.97 1.34
CA LEU A 37 -8.73 -4.50 2.62
C LEU A 37 -7.55 -4.91 3.49
N VAL A 38 -7.75 -4.77 4.80
CA VAL A 38 -6.82 -5.26 5.82
C VAL A 38 -7.48 -6.39 6.58
N LEU A 39 -6.82 -7.55 6.62
CA LEU A 39 -7.22 -8.66 7.47
C LEU A 39 -6.26 -8.75 8.66
N ASP A 40 -6.76 -8.53 9.87
CA ASP A 40 -5.98 -8.73 11.09
C ASP A 40 -5.97 -10.21 11.49
N LEU A 41 -4.80 -10.83 11.39
CA LEU A 41 -4.60 -12.24 11.73
C LEU A 41 -4.58 -12.53 13.24
N ASN A 42 -4.52 -11.49 14.08
CA ASN A 42 -4.54 -11.63 15.55
C ASN A 42 -5.91 -11.29 16.15
N CYS A 43 -6.89 -11.07 15.31
CA CYS A 43 -8.24 -10.77 15.72
C CYS A 43 -8.87 -12.01 16.41
N GLU A 44 -9.35 -11.84 17.64
CA GLU A 44 -9.97 -12.89 18.43
C GLU A 44 -11.43 -12.55 18.76
N GLY A 45 -12.29 -13.55 18.73
CA GLY A 45 -13.68 -13.43 19.19
C GLY A 45 -14.65 -12.84 18.17
N ASN A 46 -15.63 -12.05 18.64
CA ASN A 46 -16.69 -11.47 17.81
C ASN A 46 -16.31 -10.09 17.19
N GLN A 47 -15.03 -9.81 17.04
CA GLN A 47 -14.57 -8.54 16.44
C GLN A 47 -14.56 -8.64 14.91
N THR A 48 -14.74 -7.50 14.25
CA THR A 48 -14.56 -7.39 12.80
C THR A 48 -13.08 -7.43 12.50
N CYS A 49 -12.60 -8.54 11.95
CA CYS A 49 -11.18 -8.75 11.65
C CYS A 49 -10.76 -8.13 10.30
N VAL A 50 -11.71 -7.60 9.57
CA VAL A 50 -11.51 -6.97 8.26
C VAL A 50 -11.78 -5.47 8.38
N ASN A 51 -10.86 -4.67 7.89
CA ASN A 51 -11.00 -3.22 7.78
C ASN A 51 -10.81 -2.80 6.32
N ARG A 52 -11.60 -1.82 5.89
CA ARG A 52 -11.48 -1.17 4.58
C ARG A 52 -11.07 0.28 4.83
N PRO A 53 -9.81 0.65 4.54
CA PRO A 53 -9.38 2.03 4.67
C PRO A 53 -10.05 2.91 3.60
N SER A 54 -10.26 4.18 3.90
CA SER A 54 -10.76 5.16 2.93
C SER A 54 -9.72 5.52 1.88
N ASN A 55 -8.42 5.46 2.25
CA ASN A 55 -7.31 5.72 1.36
C ASN A 55 -6.17 4.72 1.58
N PHE A 56 -5.41 4.47 0.53
CA PHE A 56 -4.24 3.61 0.53
C PHE A 56 -3.00 4.36 0.07
N VAL A 57 -1.97 4.34 0.89
CA VAL A 57 -0.69 4.99 0.62
C VAL A 57 0.41 3.94 0.54
N GLU A 58 1.16 3.93 -0.55
CA GLU A 58 2.36 3.13 -0.70
C GLU A 58 3.59 4.03 -0.59
N TYR A 59 4.45 3.74 0.35
CA TYR A 59 5.70 4.45 0.58
C TYR A 59 6.88 3.60 0.13
N PHE A 60 7.74 4.17 -0.70
CA PHE A 60 8.97 3.54 -1.19
C PHE A 60 10.18 4.31 -0.66
N GLY A 61 10.94 3.65 0.22
CA GLY A 61 12.11 4.22 0.86
C GLY A 61 13.28 3.24 0.94
N ALA A 62 14.39 3.70 1.54
CA ALA A 62 15.55 2.88 1.83
C ALA A 62 16.30 3.41 3.07
N ASP A 63 16.96 2.52 3.83
CA ASP A 63 17.69 2.86 5.06
C ASP A 63 18.82 3.87 4.84
N TRP A 64 19.45 3.84 3.68
CA TRP A 64 20.55 4.74 3.29
C TRP A 64 20.06 6.05 2.65
N CYS A 65 18.77 6.24 2.48
CA CYS A 65 18.18 7.41 1.81
C CYS A 65 18.13 8.61 2.77
N THR A 66 18.88 9.66 2.47
CA THR A 66 19.01 10.84 3.34
C THR A 66 17.69 11.61 3.56
N ASN A 67 16.80 11.62 2.56
CA ASN A 67 15.53 12.36 2.61
C ASN A 67 14.35 11.49 3.11
N CYS A 68 14.55 10.18 3.24
CA CYS A 68 13.50 9.26 3.65
C CYS A 68 12.96 9.53 5.07
N PRO A 69 13.80 9.81 6.09
CA PRO A 69 13.30 10.09 7.44
C PRO A 69 12.34 11.29 7.51
N GLN A 70 12.55 12.30 6.65
CA GLN A 70 11.64 13.45 6.61
C GLN A 70 10.25 13.07 6.07
N VAL A 71 10.18 12.20 5.05
CA VAL A 71 8.91 11.69 4.53
C VAL A 71 8.24 10.76 5.52
N GLU A 72 9.00 9.89 6.20
CA GLU A 72 8.48 9.01 7.24
C GLU A 72 7.80 9.81 8.37
N THR A 73 8.42 10.91 8.79
CA THR A 73 7.81 11.84 9.78
C THR A 73 6.50 12.48 9.26
N LEU A 74 6.41 12.81 7.97
CA LEU A 74 5.16 13.32 7.38
C LEU A 74 4.06 12.24 7.36
N LEU A 75 4.44 11.00 7.06
CA LEU A 75 3.51 9.86 7.04
C LEU A 75 2.99 9.50 8.43
N GLU A 76 3.79 9.67 9.50
CA GLU A 76 3.33 9.50 10.88
C GLU A 76 2.20 10.47 11.27
N GLY A 77 2.12 11.62 10.59
CA GLY A 77 1.05 12.61 10.78
C GLY A 77 -0.25 12.31 10.03
N VAL A 78 -0.29 11.28 9.20
CA VAL A 78 -1.50 10.87 8.47
C VAL A 78 -2.44 10.08 9.39
N ASP A 79 -3.75 10.33 9.30
CA ASP A 79 -4.74 9.60 10.11
C ASP A 79 -4.77 8.11 9.79
N SER A 80 -4.28 7.30 10.70
CA SER A 80 -4.19 5.85 10.56
C SER A 80 -5.54 5.12 10.69
N ASN A 81 -6.62 5.81 11.11
CA ASN A 81 -7.95 5.18 11.19
C ASN A 81 -8.61 5.10 9.80
N GLU A 82 -8.31 6.05 8.93
CA GLU A 82 -8.90 6.14 7.60
C GLU A 82 -7.91 5.81 6.48
N THR A 83 -6.61 5.93 6.73
CA THR A 83 -5.57 5.73 5.73
C THR A 83 -4.67 4.55 6.10
N LEU A 84 -4.55 3.60 5.21
CA LEU A 84 -3.56 2.55 5.32
C LEU A 84 -2.28 2.96 4.63
N ILE A 85 -1.16 2.88 5.34
CA ILE A 85 0.18 3.08 4.77
C ILE A 85 0.88 1.73 4.66
N LEU A 86 1.32 1.36 3.46
CA LEU A 86 2.17 0.20 3.19
C LEU A 86 3.57 0.67 2.84
N SER A 87 4.56 0.25 3.61
CA SER A 87 5.96 0.65 3.42
C SER A 87 6.74 -0.43 2.67
N HIS A 88 7.40 -0.03 1.61
CA HIS A 88 8.23 -0.85 0.73
C HIS A 88 9.70 -0.52 0.86
N ARG A 89 10.56 -1.56 0.83
CA ARG A 89 12.02 -1.44 0.76
C ARG A 89 12.55 -2.08 -0.53
N PRO A 90 12.50 -1.36 -1.67
CA PRO A 90 12.84 -1.90 -2.98
C PRO A 90 14.36 -1.97 -3.26
N SER A 91 15.20 -1.44 -2.38
CA SER A 91 16.66 -1.47 -2.53
C SER A 91 17.27 -2.76 -1.99
N TYR A 92 18.05 -3.46 -2.81
CA TYR A 92 18.79 -4.66 -2.38
C TYR A 92 19.87 -4.37 -1.32
N LEU A 93 20.17 -3.10 -1.05
CA LEU A 93 21.08 -2.67 0.02
C LEU A 93 20.38 -2.49 1.36
N ASP A 94 19.04 -2.57 1.37
CA ASP A 94 18.23 -2.41 2.57
C ASP A 94 18.09 -3.73 3.33
N ALA A 95 18.09 -3.67 4.66
CA ALA A 95 17.94 -4.86 5.51
C ALA A 95 16.55 -5.52 5.37
N PHE A 96 15.55 -4.76 4.96
CA PHE A 96 14.17 -5.22 4.73
C PHE A 96 13.84 -5.32 3.23
N TRP A 97 14.87 -5.52 2.40
CA TRP A 97 14.67 -5.66 0.97
C TRP A 97 13.71 -6.79 0.62
N LEU A 98 12.78 -6.49 -0.31
CA LEU A 98 11.85 -7.44 -0.88
C LEU A 98 11.82 -7.26 -2.40
N ASN A 99 12.01 -8.37 -3.14
CA ASN A 99 12.05 -8.36 -4.60
C ASN A 99 10.73 -7.84 -5.21
N ASP A 100 9.59 -8.21 -4.61
CA ASP A 100 8.27 -7.78 -5.08
C ASP A 100 8.04 -6.28 -4.87
N SER A 101 8.56 -5.72 -3.76
CA SER A 101 8.60 -4.27 -3.56
C SER A 101 9.45 -3.56 -4.63
N ARG A 102 10.56 -4.20 -5.07
CA ARG A 102 11.37 -3.68 -6.17
C ARG A 102 10.64 -3.75 -7.50
N TYR A 103 9.96 -4.86 -7.78
CA TYR A 103 9.15 -5.01 -8.99
C TYR A 103 8.04 -3.94 -9.04
N ARG A 104 7.32 -3.76 -7.93
CA ARG A 104 6.28 -2.74 -7.81
C ARG A 104 6.82 -1.33 -8.02
N PHE A 105 7.98 -1.03 -7.47
CA PHE A 105 8.68 0.25 -7.65
C PHE A 105 9.07 0.50 -9.12
N LEU A 106 9.74 -0.46 -9.77
CA LEU A 106 10.33 -0.28 -11.10
C LEU A 106 9.35 -0.54 -12.23
N GLU A 107 8.53 -1.60 -12.13
CA GLU A 107 7.71 -2.08 -13.24
C GLU A 107 6.28 -1.57 -13.14
N THR A 108 5.68 -1.60 -11.94
CA THR A 108 4.30 -1.15 -11.77
C THR A 108 4.22 0.38 -11.81
N TYR A 109 5.00 1.06 -10.98
CA TYR A 109 4.95 2.52 -10.87
C TYR A 109 6.04 3.26 -11.64
N ARG A 110 7.04 2.54 -12.19
CA ARG A 110 8.16 3.12 -12.96
C ARG A 110 8.87 4.25 -12.24
N LEU A 111 9.08 4.08 -10.94
CA LEU A 111 9.75 5.05 -10.08
C LEU A 111 11.26 4.97 -10.23
N TYR A 112 11.95 6.11 -10.04
CA TYR A 112 13.40 6.22 -10.24
C TYR A 112 14.17 6.71 -9.01
N GLY A 113 13.49 7.08 -7.93
CA GLY A 113 14.16 7.66 -6.75
C GLY A 113 13.41 7.47 -5.44
N TYR A 114 14.15 7.60 -4.35
CA TYR A 114 13.63 7.58 -2.98
C TYR A 114 13.74 8.97 -2.35
N PRO A 115 12.81 9.34 -1.46
CA PRO A 115 11.53 8.69 -1.19
C PRO A 115 10.49 8.98 -2.27
N SER A 116 9.58 8.02 -2.51
CA SER A 116 8.39 8.19 -3.33
C SER A 116 7.17 7.70 -2.57
N VAL A 117 6.05 8.41 -2.70
CA VAL A 117 4.77 8.08 -2.09
C VAL A 117 3.70 8.04 -3.16
N ILE A 118 2.90 6.98 -3.17
CA ILE A 118 1.77 6.81 -4.09
C ILE A 118 0.49 6.77 -3.27
N LEU A 119 -0.49 7.61 -3.61
CA LEU A 119 -1.82 7.59 -3.03
C LEU A 119 -2.78 6.90 -3.99
N ASP A 120 -3.45 5.83 -3.51
CA ASP A 120 -4.48 5.05 -4.19
C ASP A 120 -4.08 4.55 -5.60
N GLY A 121 -2.78 4.27 -5.79
CA GLY A 121 -2.22 3.87 -7.08
C GLY A 121 -2.21 4.97 -8.15
N HIS A 122 -2.63 6.20 -7.80
CA HIS A 122 -2.96 7.25 -8.75
C HIS A 122 -2.06 8.48 -8.64
N TYR A 123 -1.82 9.00 -7.44
CA TYR A 123 -1.05 10.22 -7.24
C TYR A 123 0.37 9.94 -6.73
N LEU A 124 1.37 10.47 -7.44
CA LEU A 124 2.77 10.39 -7.05
C LEU A 124 3.22 11.67 -6.32
N PHE A 125 3.84 11.48 -5.16
CA PHE A 125 4.57 12.52 -4.42
C PHE A 125 6.05 12.13 -4.36
N ALA A 126 6.90 12.85 -5.06
CA ALA A 126 8.33 12.61 -5.12
C ALA A 126 9.08 13.50 -4.12
N GLY A 127 9.70 12.89 -3.14
CA GLY A 127 10.48 13.56 -2.11
C GLY A 127 9.68 14.36 -1.09
N PRO A 128 10.36 14.94 -0.08
CA PRO A 128 9.69 15.58 1.06
C PRO A 128 8.81 16.77 0.69
N THR A 129 9.22 17.56 -0.28
CA THR A 129 8.49 18.78 -0.66
C THR A 129 7.10 18.47 -1.20
N GLN A 130 6.96 17.49 -2.09
CA GLN A 130 5.65 17.11 -2.61
C GLN A 130 4.83 16.37 -1.55
N THR A 131 5.45 15.52 -0.72
CA THR A 131 4.75 14.76 0.32
C THR A 131 4.09 15.66 1.38
N GLN A 132 4.52 16.92 1.55
CA GLN A 132 3.83 17.88 2.42
C GLN A 132 2.36 18.10 2.04
N ASP A 133 2.01 17.92 0.77
CA ASP A 133 0.65 18.10 0.27
C ASP A 133 -0.22 16.83 0.38
N LEU A 134 0.35 15.70 0.82
CA LEU A 134 -0.34 14.42 0.91
C LEU A 134 -1.62 14.48 1.75
N SER A 135 -1.57 15.07 2.95
CA SER A 135 -2.74 15.18 3.84
C SER A 135 -3.86 16.01 3.23
N ASN A 136 -3.51 17.10 2.52
CA ASN A 136 -4.49 17.90 1.78
C ASN A 136 -5.13 17.10 0.64
N LYS A 137 -4.32 16.30 -0.05
CA LYS A 137 -4.81 15.47 -1.15
C LYS A 137 -5.74 14.37 -0.63
N ILE A 138 -5.38 13.66 0.43
CA ILE A 138 -6.22 12.66 1.11
C ILE A 138 -7.57 13.28 1.49
N SER A 139 -7.59 14.46 2.11
CA SER A 139 -8.82 15.13 2.54
C SER A 139 -9.73 15.57 1.38
N SER A 140 -9.18 15.76 0.19
CA SER A 140 -9.91 16.21 -1.02
C SER A 140 -10.27 15.07 -1.99
N TYR A 141 -9.66 13.90 -1.81
CA TYR A 141 -9.82 12.74 -2.68
C TYR A 141 -10.55 11.62 -1.93
N ASN A 142 -11.58 11.07 -2.53
CA ASN A 142 -12.35 9.98 -1.94
C ASN A 142 -12.25 8.75 -2.85
N SER A 143 -11.63 7.71 -2.33
CA SER A 143 -11.55 6.41 -3.00
C SER A 143 -12.84 5.63 -2.76
N ASN A 144 -13.50 5.22 -3.84
CA ASN A 144 -14.71 4.38 -3.76
C ASN A 144 -14.32 2.91 -3.97
N TYR A 145 -13.75 2.30 -2.94
CA TYR A 145 -13.40 0.88 -2.96
C TYR A 145 -14.66 0.01 -2.82
N SER A 146 -14.92 -0.89 -3.76
CA SER A 146 -16.15 -1.70 -3.75
C SER A 146 -16.09 -3.05 -4.47
N ALA A 147 -14.95 -3.44 -5.03
CA ALA A 147 -14.83 -4.69 -5.81
C ALA A 147 -15.01 -5.93 -4.93
N VAL A 148 -14.49 -5.92 -3.71
CA VAL A 148 -14.59 -7.05 -2.78
C VAL A 148 -15.82 -6.88 -1.88
N THR A 149 -16.68 -7.89 -1.84
CA THR A 149 -17.87 -7.91 -0.96
C THR A 149 -17.60 -8.65 0.35
N ASN A 150 -16.70 -9.63 0.36
CA ASN A 150 -16.35 -10.39 1.55
C ASN A 150 -14.91 -10.92 1.49
N ILE A 151 -14.27 -11.00 2.66
CA ILE A 151 -12.99 -11.68 2.87
C ILE A 151 -13.04 -12.45 4.18
N GLU A 152 -12.62 -13.70 4.16
CA GLU A 152 -12.60 -14.59 5.32
C GLU A 152 -11.31 -15.39 5.37
N LEU A 153 -10.84 -15.67 6.59
CA LEU A 153 -9.77 -16.62 6.82
C LEU A 153 -10.39 -17.98 7.23
N VAL A 154 -10.26 -18.97 6.36
CA VAL A 154 -10.79 -20.33 6.60
C VAL A 154 -9.66 -21.33 6.46
N ASN A 155 -9.35 -22.07 7.53
CA ASN A 155 -8.31 -23.13 7.52
C ASN A 155 -6.97 -22.66 6.91
N ASN A 156 -6.47 -21.50 7.28
CA ASN A 156 -5.25 -20.88 6.73
C ASN A 156 -5.34 -20.45 5.25
N SER A 157 -6.54 -20.43 4.68
CA SER A 157 -6.77 -19.91 3.33
C SER A 157 -7.58 -18.63 3.40
N VAL A 158 -7.21 -17.64 2.61
CA VAL A 158 -7.98 -16.41 2.46
C VAL A 158 -9.01 -16.64 1.35
N LEU A 159 -10.29 -16.54 1.70
CA LEU A 159 -11.41 -16.58 0.76
C LEU A 159 -11.85 -15.15 0.46
N ILE A 160 -11.92 -14.80 -0.82
CA ILE A 160 -12.30 -13.49 -1.30
C ILE A 160 -13.52 -13.64 -2.19
N SER A 161 -14.49 -12.77 -2.03
CA SER A 161 -15.71 -12.74 -2.84
C SER A 161 -15.99 -11.31 -3.30
N GLY A 162 -16.43 -11.15 -4.53
CA GLY A 162 -16.72 -9.83 -5.10
C GLY A 162 -16.81 -9.88 -6.62
N ASP A 163 -16.77 -8.73 -7.25
CA ASP A 163 -16.63 -8.58 -8.69
C ASP A 163 -15.13 -8.53 -9.03
N LEU A 164 -14.55 -9.71 -9.24
CA LEU A 164 -13.09 -9.91 -9.36
C LEU A 164 -12.65 -10.17 -10.79
N GLU A 165 -13.57 -10.27 -11.75
CA GLU A 165 -13.27 -10.60 -13.16
C GLU A 165 -12.27 -9.59 -13.76
N GLY A 166 -11.15 -10.10 -14.27
CA GLY A 166 -10.08 -9.29 -14.87
C GLY A 166 -9.20 -8.54 -13.88
N LEU A 167 -9.39 -8.73 -12.57
CA LEU A 167 -8.57 -8.11 -11.54
C LEU A 167 -7.39 -8.98 -11.15
N GLN A 168 -6.27 -8.34 -10.81
CA GLN A 168 -5.16 -8.96 -10.09
C GLN A 168 -5.35 -8.75 -8.59
N ILE A 169 -5.14 -9.80 -7.82
CA ILE A 169 -5.18 -9.77 -6.36
C ILE A 169 -3.76 -9.80 -5.82
N ASP A 170 -3.34 -8.74 -5.17
CA ASP A 170 -2.05 -8.64 -4.50
C ASP A 170 -2.23 -8.81 -2.97
N ILE A 171 -1.62 -9.84 -2.40
CA ILE A 171 -1.65 -10.12 -0.96
C ILE A 171 -0.30 -9.76 -0.37
N TRP A 172 -0.27 -8.74 0.47
CA TRP A 172 0.92 -8.31 1.20
C TRP A 172 0.84 -8.74 2.66
N THR A 173 1.86 -9.45 3.13
CA THR A 173 2.06 -9.66 4.56
C THR A 173 2.88 -8.51 5.10
N VAL A 174 2.42 -7.89 6.18
CA VAL A 174 3.07 -6.72 6.77
C VAL A 174 3.53 -6.99 8.19
N ASN A 175 4.64 -6.35 8.58
CA ASN A 175 5.13 -6.32 9.95
C ASN A 175 4.93 -4.91 10.51
N SER A 176 4.00 -4.77 11.46
CA SER A 176 3.70 -3.50 12.14
C SER A 176 4.52 -3.27 13.41
N SER A 177 5.43 -4.20 13.78
CA SER A 177 6.29 -4.08 14.96
C SER A 177 7.62 -3.35 14.70
N THR A 178 7.87 -2.92 13.48
CA THR A 178 9.05 -2.11 13.10
C THR A 178 8.81 -0.63 13.41
N GLN A 179 9.88 0.17 13.45
CA GLN A 179 9.76 1.64 13.57
C GLN A 179 9.01 2.26 12.39
N ILE A 180 8.95 1.54 11.26
CA ILE A 180 8.24 1.94 10.06
C ILE A 180 6.91 1.20 10.03
N THR A 181 5.81 1.95 9.93
CA THR A 181 4.46 1.41 9.95
C THR A 181 4.22 0.48 8.76
N ASN A 182 3.64 -0.71 9.03
CA ASN A 182 3.22 -1.69 8.03
C ASN A 182 4.29 -2.01 6.96
N MET A 183 5.46 -2.43 7.41
CA MET A 183 6.53 -2.87 6.51
C MET A 183 6.12 -4.12 5.73
N ALA A 184 6.17 -4.07 4.40
CA ALA A 184 5.98 -5.23 3.54
C ALA A 184 7.10 -6.26 3.77
N VAL A 185 6.74 -7.49 4.10
CA VAL A 185 7.69 -8.59 4.38
C VAL A 185 7.48 -9.80 3.48
N ASN A 186 6.32 -9.93 2.85
CA ASN A 186 6.03 -10.96 1.85
C ASN A 186 4.93 -10.50 0.91
N HIS A 187 4.89 -11.06 -0.29
CA HIS A 187 3.89 -10.81 -1.30
C HIS A 187 3.51 -12.07 -2.06
N THR A 188 2.26 -12.16 -2.45
CA THR A 188 1.74 -13.18 -3.35
C THR A 188 0.69 -12.54 -4.25
N ASN A 189 0.69 -12.84 -5.53
CA ASN A 189 -0.32 -12.37 -6.47
C ASN A 189 -1.11 -13.53 -7.09
N TYR A 190 -2.33 -13.24 -7.45
CA TYR A 190 -3.23 -14.12 -8.19
C TYR A 190 -3.91 -13.33 -9.29
N THR A 191 -4.13 -13.96 -10.44
CA THR A 191 -4.94 -13.43 -11.55
C THR A 191 -6.09 -14.41 -11.80
N GLU A 192 -7.32 -13.92 -11.87
CA GLU A 192 -8.47 -14.68 -12.35
C GLU A 192 -8.65 -14.53 -13.86
#